data_27d483853ef728b8e7a7f9255274c01b
#
_entry.id   27d483853ef728b8e7a7f9255274c01b
#
_cell.length_a   1.000
_cell.length_b   1.000
_cell.length_c   1.000
_cell.angle_alpha   90.00
_cell.angle_beta   90.00
_cell.angle_gamma   90.00
#
_symmetry.space_group_name_H-M   'P 1'
#
loop_
_entity.id
_entity.type
_entity.pdbx_description
1 polymer ?
#
loop_
_entity_poly.entity_id
_entity_poly.type
_entity_poly.pdbx_seq_one_letter_code
_entity_poly.pdbx_strand_id
1 'polypeptide(L)'
;MCLLAQQGYDVGIIDFTKGELGSRGTPALRMEEAQRAAEIIGLSARENLGLPDGDIANTKANQRVLIRRIRRYRPDIVLVNATECRHPDHCAAAKLAGDALFYSGLRKVETTGDDGAAQEPWRPHHVLHYMQAIPFEPTLVVDVSGVWEQRIEALQAFKSQFFNPEYEADTDEPETFVSNPTFFEWIEARARTQGYKIGVTYGEPFLYRGGPIGVTDLAEVLDRDKPYR
;
A
#
# COMPACT_ATOMS: atom_id res chain seq x y z
N MET A 1 -4.35 6.49 -0.88
CA MET A 1 -4.42 6.38 -2.36
C MET A 1 -5.67 7.06 -2.90
N CYS A 2 -6.90 6.70 -2.53
CA CYS A 2 -8.13 7.39 -2.99
C CYS A 2 -8.03 8.93 -2.90
N LEU A 3 -7.57 9.45 -1.77
CA LEU A 3 -7.39 10.90 -1.59
C LEU A 3 -6.41 11.50 -2.63
N LEU A 4 -5.28 10.86 -2.87
CA LEU A 4 -4.29 11.32 -3.85
C LEU A 4 -4.85 11.30 -5.29
N ALA A 5 -5.58 10.23 -5.65
CA ALA A 5 -6.23 10.13 -6.95
C ALA A 5 -7.29 11.23 -7.13
N GLN A 6 -8.12 11.51 -6.11
CA GLN A 6 -9.08 12.61 -6.14
C GLN A 6 -8.42 14.00 -6.25
N GLN A 7 -7.22 14.15 -5.71
CA GLN A 7 -6.41 15.38 -5.83
C GLN A 7 -5.71 15.52 -7.18
N GLY A 8 -5.86 14.54 -8.09
CA GLY A 8 -5.30 14.57 -9.44
C GLY A 8 -3.86 14.06 -9.55
N TYR A 9 -3.33 13.40 -8.54
CA TYR A 9 -2.02 12.74 -8.63
C TYR A 9 -2.12 11.40 -9.37
N ASP A 10 -1.08 11.07 -10.12
CA ASP A 10 -0.90 9.74 -10.68
C ASP A 10 -0.57 8.75 -9.56
N VAL A 11 -1.46 7.79 -9.33
CA VAL A 11 -1.31 6.80 -8.27
C VAL A 11 -1.25 5.39 -8.87
N GLY A 12 -0.26 4.60 -8.46
CA GLY A 12 -0.12 3.21 -8.91
C GLY A 12 0.09 2.24 -7.77
N ILE A 13 -0.18 0.96 -8.05
CA ILE A 13 0.10 -0.16 -7.14
C ILE A 13 1.02 -1.16 -7.85
N ILE A 14 2.02 -1.65 -7.11
CA ILE A 14 2.83 -2.79 -7.49
C ILE A 14 2.56 -3.91 -6.49
N ASP A 15 1.81 -4.92 -6.92
CA ASP A 15 1.60 -6.15 -6.16
C ASP A 15 2.83 -7.06 -6.30
N PHE A 16 3.28 -7.69 -5.23
CA PHE A 16 4.46 -8.56 -5.28
C PHE A 16 4.10 -9.99 -5.69
N THR A 17 2.97 -10.51 -5.21
CA THR A 17 2.50 -11.88 -5.47
C THR A 17 1.09 -11.87 -6.05
N LYS A 18 0.64 -12.99 -6.55
CA LYS A 18 -0.76 -13.21 -6.97
C LYS A 18 -1.63 -13.82 -5.87
N GLY A 19 -1.05 -14.04 -4.69
CA GLY A 19 -1.73 -14.64 -3.56
C GLY A 19 -2.01 -16.14 -3.74
N GLU A 20 -1.07 -16.90 -4.35
CA GLU A 20 -1.24 -18.28 -4.75
C GLU A 20 -1.47 -19.25 -3.58
N LEU A 21 -0.98 -18.89 -2.38
CA LEU A 21 -1.18 -19.66 -1.14
C LEU A 21 -2.44 -19.25 -0.38
N GLY A 22 -3.23 -18.32 -0.92
CA GLY A 22 -4.50 -17.95 -0.31
C GLY A 22 -5.48 -19.12 -0.27
N SER A 23 -6.12 -19.33 0.89
CA SER A 23 -7.10 -20.40 1.10
C SER A 23 -8.49 -20.09 0.55
N ARG A 24 -8.70 -18.90 -0.02
CA ARG A 24 -9.99 -18.45 -0.57
C ARG A 24 -9.80 -17.83 -1.94
N GLY A 25 -10.72 -18.14 -2.85
CA GLY A 25 -10.65 -17.75 -4.25
C GLY A 25 -9.47 -18.37 -5.01
N THR A 26 -9.27 -17.93 -6.23
CA THR A 26 -8.15 -18.35 -7.10
C THR A 26 -7.24 -17.17 -7.42
N PRO A 27 -5.98 -17.40 -7.83
CA PRO A 27 -5.11 -16.32 -8.32
C PRO A 27 -5.73 -15.49 -9.46
N ALA A 28 -6.47 -16.16 -10.38
CA ALA A 28 -7.16 -15.45 -11.46
C ALA A 28 -8.26 -14.52 -10.95
N LEU A 29 -9.13 -15.03 -10.07
CA LEU A 29 -10.18 -14.22 -9.43
C LEU A 29 -9.59 -13.05 -8.66
N ARG A 30 -8.50 -13.27 -7.91
CA ARG A 30 -7.82 -12.19 -7.16
C ARG A 30 -7.26 -11.09 -8.08
N MET A 31 -6.79 -11.44 -9.27
CA MET A 31 -6.35 -10.45 -10.26
C MET A 31 -7.51 -9.62 -10.81
N GLU A 32 -8.68 -10.23 -11.03
CA GLU A 32 -9.91 -9.52 -11.44
C GLU A 32 -10.41 -8.58 -10.33
N GLU A 33 -10.46 -9.07 -9.08
CA GLU A 33 -10.80 -8.28 -7.90
C GLU A 33 -9.83 -7.10 -7.71
N ALA A 34 -8.53 -7.35 -7.90
CA ALA A 34 -7.50 -6.31 -7.83
C ALA A 34 -7.72 -5.24 -8.92
N GLN A 35 -8.06 -5.64 -10.14
CA GLN A 35 -8.37 -4.70 -11.21
C GLN A 35 -9.61 -3.87 -10.88
N ARG A 36 -10.66 -4.50 -10.34
CA ARG A 36 -11.86 -3.79 -9.91
C ARG A 36 -11.57 -2.78 -8.79
N ALA A 37 -10.76 -3.17 -7.80
CA ALA A 37 -10.32 -2.25 -6.76
C ALA A 37 -9.50 -1.08 -7.33
N ALA A 38 -8.65 -1.31 -8.34
CA ALA A 38 -7.89 -0.28 -9.02
C ALA A 38 -8.80 0.77 -9.70
N GLU A 39 -9.87 0.32 -10.34
CA GLU A 39 -10.88 1.22 -10.96
C GLU A 39 -11.60 2.06 -9.92
N ILE A 40 -12.04 1.46 -8.79
CA ILE A 40 -12.70 2.16 -7.69
C ILE A 40 -11.78 3.22 -7.08
N ILE A 41 -10.51 2.93 -6.88
CA ILE A 41 -9.52 3.88 -6.33
C ILE A 41 -9.20 4.98 -7.34
N GLY A 42 -9.31 4.72 -8.64
CA GLY A 42 -8.87 5.62 -9.70
C GLY A 42 -7.36 5.53 -9.97
N LEU A 43 -6.79 4.31 -9.95
CA LEU A 43 -5.36 4.12 -10.19
C LEU A 43 -4.99 4.35 -11.66
N SER A 44 -3.86 5.02 -11.88
CA SER A 44 -3.25 5.17 -13.22
C SER A 44 -2.54 3.90 -13.67
N ALA A 45 -2.08 3.05 -12.74
CA ALA A 45 -1.40 1.81 -13.03
C ALA A 45 -1.56 0.78 -11.89
N ARG A 46 -1.67 -0.50 -12.26
CA ARG A 46 -1.50 -1.62 -11.35
C ARG A 46 -0.76 -2.74 -12.04
N GLU A 47 0.34 -3.19 -11.44
CA GLU A 47 1.15 -4.29 -11.96
C GLU A 47 1.42 -5.32 -10.87
N ASN A 48 1.64 -6.57 -11.29
CA ASN A 48 2.05 -7.66 -10.40
C ASN A 48 3.44 -8.14 -10.79
N LEU A 49 4.34 -8.28 -9.82
CA LEU A 49 5.71 -8.73 -10.05
C LEU A 49 5.83 -10.23 -10.28
N GLY A 50 4.82 -11.01 -9.88
CA GLY A 50 4.82 -12.46 -9.99
C GLY A 50 5.86 -13.16 -9.11
N LEU A 51 6.22 -12.55 -7.98
CA LEU A 51 7.05 -13.20 -6.97
C LEU A 51 6.24 -14.31 -6.29
N PRO A 52 6.87 -15.41 -5.83
CA PRO A 52 6.16 -16.48 -5.18
C PRO A 52 5.53 -16.02 -3.86
N ASP A 53 4.26 -16.35 -3.67
CA ASP A 53 3.52 -16.09 -2.44
C ASP A 53 4.01 -16.97 -1.30
N GLY A 54 4.17 -16.41 -0.11
CA GLY A 54 4.75 -17.11 1.05
C GLY A 54 6.27 -17.25 1.03
N ASP A 55 6.95 -16.80 -0.04
CA ASP A 55 8.41 -16.90 -0.19
C ASP A 55 9.01 -15.65 -0.84
N ILE A 56 8.59 -14.48 -0.39
CA ILE A 56 9.17 -13.21 -0.84
C ILE A 56 10.61 -13.10 -0.31
N ALA A 57 11.60 -13.30 -1.19
CA ALA A 57 13.00 -13.23 -0.84
C ALA A 57 13.65 -11.90 -1.30
N ASN A 58 14.43 -11.27 -0.40
CA ASN A 58 15.19 -10.06 -0.70
C ASN A 58 16.49 -10.39 -1.46
N THR A 59 16.38 -10.94 -2.66
CA THR A 59 17.49 -11.26 -3.54
C THR A 59 17.83 -10.12 -4.50
N LYS A 60 19.05 -10.12 -5.05
CA LYS A 60 19.43 -9.14 -6.10
C LYS A 60 18.58 -9.26 -7.36
N ALA A 61 18.08 -10.46 -7.68
CA ALA A 61 17.16 -10.67 -8.79
C ALA A 61 15.82 -9.97 -8.54
N ASN A 62 15.20 -10.21 -7.38
CA ASN A 62 13.92 -9.59 -7.01
C ASN A 62 14.05 -8.06 -6.84
N GLN A 63 15.18 -7.58 -6.27
CA GLN A 63 15.46 -6.15 -6.22
C GLN A 63 15.46 -5.54 -7.63
N ARG A 64 16.11 -6.18 -8.63
CA ARG A 64 16.14 -5.67 -10.01
C ARG A 64 14.77 -5.65 -10.67
N VAL A 65 13.91 -6.63 -10.38
CA VAL A 65 12.51 -6.63 -10.87
C VAL A 65 11.78 -5.38 -10.37
N LEU A 66 11.88 -5.08 -9.07
CA LEU A 66 11.24 -3.89 -8.49
C LEU A 66 11.91 -2.58 -8.93
N ILE A 67 13.25 -2.54 -9.03
CA ILE A 67 14.00 -1.36 -9.51
C ILE A 67 13.53 -0.95 -10.90
N ARG A 68 13.28 -1.91 -11.81
CA ARG A 68 12.76 -1.61 -13.14
C ARG A 68 11.43 -0.88 -13.09
N ARG A 69 10.54 -1.24 -12.16
CA ARG A 69 9.25 -0.56 -11.99
C ARG A 69 9.40 0.82 -11.37
N ILE A 70 10.25 0.95 -10.35
CA ILE A 70 10.57 2.25 -9.73
C ILE A 70 11.11 3.23 -10.78
N ARG A 71 12.03 2.78 -11.64
CA ARG A 71 12.61 3.62 -12.70
C ARG A 71 11.65 3.91 -13.87
N ARG A 72 10.72 3.00 -14.13
CA ARG A 72 9.65 3.21 -15.12
C ARG A 72 8.67 4.28 -14.66
N TYR A 73 8.17 4.17 -13.45
CA TYR A 73 7.12 5.05 -12.94
C TYR A 73 7.64 6.31 -12.26
N ARG A 74 8.89 6.32 -11.82
CA ARG A 74 9.57 7.47 -11.20
C ARG A 74 8.75 8.13 -10.08
N PRO A 75 8.24 7.38 -9.09
CA PRO A 75 7.40 7.95 -8.04
C PRO A 75 8.20 8.90 -7.14
N ASP A 76 7.59 10.00 -6.72
CA ASP A 76 8.14 10.90 -5.70
C ASP A 76 7.91 10.34 -4.30
N ILE A 77 6.73 9.74 -4.07
CA ILE A 77 6.32 9.17 -2.79
C ILE A 77 6.03 7.67 -2.99
N VAL A 78 6.56 6.85 -2.11
CA VAL A 78 6.26 5.40 -2.10
C VAL A 78 5.70 5.00 -0.74
N LEU A 79 4.56 4.33 -0.78
CA LEU A 79 3.93 3.72 0.38
C LEU A 79 4.32 2.24 0.41
N VAL A 80 4.95 1.79 1.49
CA VAL A 80 5.44 0.42 1.64
C VAL A 80 4.85 -0.25 2.88
N ASN A 81 4.89 -1.57 2.92
CA ASN A 81 4.46 -2.36 4.06
C ASN A 81 5.13 -1.90 5.36
N ALA A 82 4.47 -2.13 6.49
CA ALA A 82 5.09 -2.01 7.81
C ALA A 82 6.28 -2.97 7.93
N THR A 83 7.33 -2.54 8.65
CA THR A 83 8.52 -3.39 8.90
C THR A 83 8.25 -4.51 9.89
N GLU A 84 7.18 -4.38 10.68
CA GLU A 84 6.68 -5.38 11.61
C GLU A 84 5.22 -5.67 11.30
N CYS A 85 4.90 -6.93 11.04
CA CYS A 85 3.56 -7.39 10.75
C CYS A 85 3.41 -8.86 11.15
N ARG A 86 2.15 -9.31 11.36
CA ARG A 86 1.88 -10.73 11.64
C ARG A 86 2.17 -11.64 10.42
N HIS A 87 2.11 -11.09 9.20
CA HIS A 87 2.37 -11.87 7.98
C HIS A 87 3.84 -11.75 7.58
N PRO A 88 4.58 -12.88 7.46
CA PRO A 88 6.01 -12.83 7.11
C PRO A 88 6.31 -12.10 5.82
N ASP A 89 5.50 -12.31 4.77
CA ASP A 89 5.68 -11.65 3.47
C ASP A 89 5.55 -10.14 3.54
N HIS A 90 4.73 -9.59 4.45
CA HIS A 90 4.66 -8.13 4.61
C HIS A 90 6.02 -7.56 5.08
N CYS A 91 6.66 -8.24 6.02
CA CYS A 91 7.99 -7.84 6.51
C CYS A 91 9.06 -8.05 5.43
N ALA A 92 9.00 -9.16 4.71
CA ALA A 92 9.91 -9.47 3.61
C ALA A 92 9.77 -8.46 2.47
N ALA A 93 8.53 -8.11 2.10
CA ALA A 93 8.22 -7.08 1.11
C ALA A 93 8.75 -5.70 1.53
N ALA A 94 8.57 -5.29 2.80
CA ALA A 94 9.12 -4.04 3.32
C ALA A 94 10.65 -3.99 3.18
N LYS A 95 11.33 -5.10 3.48
CA LYS A 95 12.79 -5.20 3.37
C LYS A 95 13.26 -5.16 1.92
N LEU A 96 12.62 -5.94 1.04
CA LEU A 96 12.90 -5.94 -0.40
C LEU A 96 12.68 -4.55 -1.02
N ALA A 97 11.54 -3.91 -0.69
CA ALA A 97 11.22 -2.58 -1.18
C ALA A 97 12.26 -1.55 -0.71
N GLY A 98 12.61 -1.54 0.58
CA GLY A 98 13.61 -0.61 1.12
C GLY A 98 14.96 -0.68 0.41
N ASP A 99 15.46 -1.90 0.20
CA ASP A 99 16.73 -2.12 -0.52
C ASP A 99 16.61 -1.71 -2.00
N ALA A 100 15.52 -2.08 -2.69
CA ALA A 100 15.30 -1.72 -4.08
C ALA A 100 15.17 -0.20 -4.27
N LEU A 101 14.47 0.50 -3.38
CA LEU A 101 14.33 1.96 -3.39
C LEU A 101 15.68 2.66 -3.23
N PHE A 102 16.56 2.13 -2.39
CA PHE A 102 17.93 2.65 -2.28
C PHE A 102 18.73 2.42 -3.56
N TYR A 103 18.75 1.16 -4.05
CA TYR A 103 19.55 0.80 -5.22
C TYR A 103 19.02 1.40 -6.53
N SER A 104 17.75 1.72 -6.63
CA SER A 104 17.16 2.33 -7.84
C SER A 104 17.79 3.69 -8.18
N GLY A 105 18.32 4.41 -7.19
CA GLY A 105 19.03 5.67 -7.38
C GLY A 105 20.52 5.52 -7.77
N LEU A 106 21.06 4.32 -7.83
CA LEU A 106 22.48 4.11 -8.12
C LEU A 106 22.72 3.92 -9.63
N ARG A 107 23.58 4.75 -10.23
CA ARG A 107 23.92 4.67 -11.66
C ARG A 107 24.54 3.33 -12.08
N LYS A 108 25.33 2.70 -11.20
CA LYS A 108 25.99 1.42 -11.47
C LYS A 108 25.08 0.19 -11.33
N VAL A 109 23.85 0.38 -10.88
CA VAL A 109 22.82 -0.67 -10.91
C VAL A 109 22.08 -0.53 -12.23
N GLU A 110 22.56 -1.24 -13.25
CA GLU A 110 21.97 -1.20 -14.59
C GLU A 110 20.68 -1.98 -14.66
N THR A 111 19.67 -1.41 -15.31
CA THR A 111 18.38 -2.04 -15.63
C THR A 111 17.94 -1.61 -17.02
N THR A 112 17.13 -2.47 -17.64
CA THR A 112 16.57 -2.27 -18.97
C THR A 112 15.06 -2.23 -18.88
N GLY A 113 14.44 -1.26 -19.53
CA GLY A 113 12.98 -1.16 -19.64
C GLY A 113 12.36 -2.26 -20.50
N ASP A 114 11.04 -2.32 -20.54
CA ASP A 114 10.31 -3.31 -21.34
C ASP A 114 10.49 -3.07 -22.87
N ASP A 115 10.89 -1.86 -23.23
CA ASP A 115 11.25 -1.43 -24.60
C ASP A 115 12.70 -1.79 -25.00
N GLY A 116 13.46 -2.40 -24.11
CA GLY A 116 14.88 -2.71 -24.31
C GLY A 116 15.84 -1.54 -24.07
N ALA A 117 15.36 -0.34 -23.76
CA ALA A 117 16.20 0.81 -23.47
C ALA A 117 16.78 0.78 -22.05
N ALA A 118 17.99 1.34 -21.90
CA ALA A 118 18.59 1.52 -20.59
C ALA A 118 17.74 2.51 -19.75
N GLN A 119 17.53 2.18 -18.47
CA GLN A 119 16.75 3.04 -17.58
C GLN A 119 17.67 3.96 -16.76
N GLU A 120 17.34 5.25 -16.74
CA GLU A 120 18.00 6.21 -15.87
C GLU A 120 17.72 5.94 -14.40
N PRO A 121 18.69 6.21 -13.51
CA PRO A 121 18.49 6.09 -12.06
C PRO A 121 17.35 6.98 -11.58
N TRP A 122 16.60 6.45 -10.61
CA TRP A 122 15.57 7.21 -9.94
C TRP A 122 15.50 6.80 -8.46
N ARG A 123 15.45 7.76 -7.55
CA ARG A 123 15.25 7.54 -6.13
C ARG A 123 14.03 8.35 -5.68
N PRO A 124 13.00 7.71 -5.15
CA PRO A 124 11.88 8.43 -4.54
C PRO A 124 12.34 9.37 -3.42
N HIS A 125 11.68 10.51 -3.30
CA HIS A 125 12.00 11.51 -2.29
C HIS A 125 11.51 11.08 -0.91
N HIS A 126 10.35 10.41 -0.85
CA HIS A 126 9.71 10.02 0.40
C HIS A 126 9.28 8.56 0.37
N VAL A 127 9.56 7.87 1.48
CA VAL A 127 9.09 6.49 1.72
C VAL A 127 8.35 6.46 3.05
N LEU A 128 7.09 6.03 3.01
CA LEU A 128 6.23 5.93 4.18
C LEU A 128 5.78 4.48 4.35
N HIS A 129 5.78 4.01 5.60
CA HIS A 129 5.24 2.71 5.94
C HIS A 129 3.79 2.86 6.41
N TYR A 130 2.86 2.16 5.76
CA TYR A 130 1.47 2.13 6.21
C TYR A 130 1.24 1.09 7.30
N MET A 131 0.31 1.36 8.21
CA MET A 131 -0.01 0.46 9.32
C MET A 131 -0.85 -0.72 8.81
N GLN A 132 -0.42 -1.92 9.16
CA GLN A 132 -1.13 -3.17 8.86
C GLN A 132 -1.70 -3.80 10.13
N ALA A 133 -1.35 -5.05 10.46
CA ALA A 133 -1.91 -5.76 11.60
C ALA A 133 -1.34 -5.31 12.96
N ILE A 134 -0.04 -5.01 13.02
CA ILE A 134 0.63 -4.58 14.24
C ILE A 134 0.64 -3.05 14.31
N PRO A 135 0.04 -2.43 15.35
CA PRO A 135 0.08 -0.99 15.52
C PRO A 135 1.49 -0.47 15.81
N PHE A 136 1.78 0.73 15.32
CA PHE A 136 2.96 1.52 15.68
C PHE A 136 2.55 2.95 16.02
N GLU A 137 3.43 3.71 16.68
CA GLU A 137 3.21 5.15 16.86
C GLU A 137 3.50 5.87 15.54
N PRO A 138 2.51 6.52 14.92
CA PRO A 138 2.69 7.17 13.62
C PRO A 138 3.47 8.48 13.75
N THR A 139 4.27 8.79 12.73
CA THR A 139 4.90 10.10 12.57
C THR A 139 4.03 11.04 11.74
N LEU A 140 3.04 10.50 11.02
CA LEU A 140 2.13 11.22 10.16
C LEU A 140 0.77 10.52 10.18
N VAL A 141 -0.30 11.29 10.32
CA VAL A 141 -1.68 10.81 10.14
C VAL A 141 -2.34 11.68 9.08
N VAL A 142 -2.93 11.04 8.08
CA VAL A 142 -3.63 11.71 6.99
C VAL A 142 -5.13 11.64 7.23
N ASP A 143 -5.82 12.77 7.11
CA ASP A 143 -7.28 12.81 7.12
C ASP A 143 -7.81 12.11 5.85
N VAL A 144 -8.54 11.02 6.06
CA VAL A 144 -9.17 10.24 4.99
C VAL A 144 -10.69 10.20 5.11
N SER A 145 -11.26 11.11 5.91
CA SER A 145 -12.70 11.14 6.17
C SER A 145 -13.52 11.29 4.88
N GLY A 146 -13.06 12.13 3.96
CA GLY A 146 -13.75 12.39 2.69
C GLY A 146 -13.69 11.25 1.67
N VAL A 147 -12.84 10.24 1.90
CA VAL A 147 -12.64 9.09 0.98
C VAL A 147 -12.87 7.75 1.67
N TRP A 148 -13.43 7.77 2.87
CA TRP A 148 -13.60 6.55 3.66
C TRP A 148 -14.48 5.52 2.96
N GLU A 149 -15.62 5.91 2.44
CA GLU A 149 -16.55 5.02 1.74
C GLU A 149 -15.91 4.41 0.48
N GLN A 150 -15.22 5.22 -0.31
CA GLN A 150 -14.50 4.74 -1.50
C GLN A 150 -13.41 3.71 -1.12
N ARG A 151 -12.72 3.92 0.01
CA ARG A 151 -11.76 2.96 0.54
C ARG A 151 -12.40 1.64 0.91
N ILE A 152 -13.56 1.68 1.59
CA ILE A 152 -14.32 0.47 1.96
C ILE A 152 -14.80 -0.27 0.70
N GLU A 153 -15.35 0.44 -0.27
CA GLU A 153 -15.76 -0.14 -1.55
C GLU A 153 -14.61 -0.84 -2.26
N ALA A 154 -13.43 -0.23 -2.29
CA ALA A 154 -12.23 -0.82 -2.89
C ALA A 154 -11.76 -2.09 -2.16
N LEU A 155 -11.92 -2.18 -0.83
CA LEU A 155 -11.67 -3.41 -0.07
C LEU A 155 -12.72 -4.48 -0.38
N GLN A 156 -13.98 -4.11 -0.45
CA GLN A 156 -15.11 -5.01 -0.76
C GLN A 156 -15.06 -5.54 -2.20
N ALA A 157 -14.31 -4.91 -3.09
CA ALA A 157 -14.06 -5.44 -4.43
C ALA A 157 -13.32 -6.80 -4.40
N PHE A 158 -12.56 -7.08 -3.33
CA PHE A 158 -11.95 -8.39 -3.09
C PHE A 158 -12.94 -9.33 -2.38
N LYS A 159 -14.01 -9.69 -3.05
CA LYS A 159 -15.13 -10.49 -2.51
C LYS A 159 -14.67 -11.84 -1.96
N SER A 160 -13.69 -12.49 -2.61
CA SER A 160 -13.14 -13.75 -2.14
C SER A 160 -12.34 -13.63 -0.84
N GLN A 161 -11.78 -12.46 -0.55
CA GLN A 161 -10.86 -12.26 0.57
C GLN A 161 -11.52 -11.66 1.80
N PHE A 162 -12.31 -10.59 1.61
CA PHE A 162 -13.00 -9.91 2.70
C PHE A 162 -14.42 -10.47 2.88
N PHE A 163 -14.99 -10.23 4.05
CA PHE A 163 -16.37 -10.60 4.28
C PHE A 163 -17.29 -9.95 3.24
N ASN A 164 -18.01 -10.79 2.51
CA ASN A 164 -19.01 -10.39 1.54
C ASN A 164 -20.15 -11.41 1.57
N PRO A 165 -21.37 -11.02 1.96
CA PRO A 165 -22.51 -11.94 2.06
C PRO A 165 -22.97 -12.47 0.69
N GLU A 166 -22.56 -11.83 -0.41
CA GLU A 166 -22.88 -12.26 -1.78
C GLU A 166 -21.84 -13.20 -2.38
N TYR A 167 -20.72 -13.44 -1.68
CA TYR A 167 -19.70 -14.36 -2.15
C TYR A 167 -20.07 -15.79 -1.80
N GLU A 168 -20.36 -16.57 -2.83
CA GLU A 168 -20.58 -18.01 -2.72
C GLU A 168 -19.22 -18.71 -2.62
N ALA A 169 -18.74 -18.92 -1.40
CA ALA A 169 -17.52 -19.68 -1.16
C ALA A 169 -17.71 -21.15 -1.54
N ASP A 170 -16.68 -21.78 -2.11
CA ASP A 170 -16.66 -23.24 -2.19
C ASP A 170 -16.77 -23.85 -0.79
N THR A 171 -17.40 -25.02 -0.68
CA THR A 171 -17.70 -25.67 0.61
C THR A 171 -16.46 -25.91 1.49
N ASP A 172 -15.27 -25.94 0.89
CA ASP A 172 -14.00 -26.20 1.57
C ASP A 172 -13.21 -24.92 1.91
N GLU A 173 -13.69 -23.73 1.53
CA GLU A 173 -13.00 -22.48 1.86
C GLU A 173 -13.18 -22.09 3.34
N PRO A 174 -12.08 -22.00 4.11
CA PRO A 174 -12.18 -21.65 5.53
C PRO A 174 -12.46 -20.16 5.73
N GLU A 175 -13.05 -19.83 6.88
CA GLU A 175 -13.02 -18.45 7.36
C GLU A 175 -11.57 -18.05 7.68
N THR A 176 -11.20 -16.84 7.29
CA THR A 176 -9.89 -16.25 7.55
C THR A 176 -10.01 -15.02 8.44
N PHE A 177 -8.89 -14.51 8.93
CA PHE A 177 -8.87 -13.27 9.71
C PHE A 177 -9.54 -12.10 8.99
N VAL A 178 -9.38 -12.00 7.67
CA VAL A 178 -9.91 -10.86 6.88
C VAL A 178 -11.30 -11.11 6.32
N SER A 179 -11.74 -12.38 6.19
CA SER A 179 -13.09 -12.72 5.77
C SER A 179 -14.10 -12.79 6.93
N ASN A 180 -13.64 -12.56 8.16
CA ASN A 180 -14.52 -12.45 9.32
C ASN A 180 -15.32 -11.14 9.26
N PRO A 181 -16.64 -11.14 9.56
CA PRO A 181 -17.46 -9.93 9.54
C PRO A 181 -16.92 -8.77 10.40
N THR A 182 -16.30 -9.08 11.55
CA THR A 182 -15.76 -8.07 12.46
C THR A 182 -14.49 -7.38 11.94
N PHE A 183 -13.91 -7.87 10.85
CA PHE A 183 -12.69 -7.24 10.28
C PHE A 183 -12.91 -5.79 9.87
N PHE A 184 -14.05 -5.47 9.26
CA PHE A 184 -14.38 -4.09 8.88
C PHE A 184 -14.56 -3.19 10.10
N GLU A 185 -15.13 -3.71 11.19
CA GLU A 185 -15.25 -2.98 12.46
C GLU A 185 -13.86 -2.64 13.04
N TRP A 186 -12.90 -3.57 12.95
CA TRP A 186 -11.53 -3.33 13.44
C TRP A 186 -10.80 -2.28 12.62
N ILE A 187 -10.92 -2.31 11.30
CA ILE A 187 -10.25 -1.28 10.46
C ILE A 187 -10.91 0.09 10.66
N GLU A 188 -12.22 0.14 10.88
CA GLU A 188 -12.92 1.37 11.20
C GLU A 188 -12.51 1.90 12.58
N ALA A 189 -12.52 1.07 13.62
CA ALA A 189 -12.10 1.45 14.97
C ALA A 189 -10.67 2.01 14.97
N ARG A 190 -9.75 1.39 14.21
CA ARG A 190 -8.38 1.89 14.05
C ARG A 190 -8.36 3.25 13.37
N ALA A 191 -9.09 3.44 12.28
CA ALA A 191 -9.14 4.71 11.56
C ALA A 191 -9.73 5.82 12.43
N ARG A 192 -10.78 5.55 13.21
CA ARG A 192 -11.36 6.49 14.18
C ARG A 192 -10.37 6.84 15.29
N THR A 193 -9.64 5.85 15.82
CA THR A 193 -8.61 6.09 16.84
C THR A 193 -7.51 7.01 16.33
N GLN A 194 -7.07 6.84 15.09
CA GLN A 194 -6.06 7.72 14.49
C GLN A 194 -6.64 9.08 14.10
N GLY A 195 -7.89 9.12 13.62
CA GLY A 195 -8.62 10.36 13.35
C GLY A 195 -8.78 11.21 14.61
N TYR A 196 -9.10 10.60 15.75
CA TYR A 196 -9.18 11.29 17.03
C TYR A 196 -7.89 12.05 17.39
N LYS A 197 -6.71 11.50 17.10
CA LYS A 197 -5.41 12.15 17.37
C LYS A 197 -5.23 13.48 16.63
N ILE A 198 -5.91 13.63 15.50
CA ILE A 198 -5.81 14.84 14.65
C ILE A 198 -7.17 15.56 14.48
N GLY A 199 -8.18 15.18 15.27
CA GLY A 199 -9.48 15.87 15.34
C GLY A 199 -10.39 15.66 14.12
N VAL A 200 -10.26 14.53 13.41
CA VAL A 200 -11.09 14.18 12.24
C VAL A 200 -11.78 12.84 12.45
N THR A 201 -12.74 12.51 11.57
CA THR A 201 -13.50 11.26 11.71
C THR A 201 -12.66 10.02 11.45
N TYR A 202 -11.86 10.02 10.38
CA TYR A 202 -11.01 8.90 9.99
C TYR A 202 -9.60 9.36 9.65
N GLY A 203 -8.59 8.76 10.29
CA GLY A 203 -7.17 9.00 10.05
C GLY A 203 -6.46 7.77 9.53
N GLU A 204 -5.58 7.93 8.56
CA GLU A 204 -4.68 6.88 8.08
C GLU A 204 -3.26 7.12 8.58
N PRO A 205 -2.71 6.21 9.41
CA PRO A 205 -1.42 6.40 10.05
C PRO A 205 -0.27 5.92 9.18
N PHE A 206 0.81 6.70 9.15
CA PHE A 206 2.06 6.36 8.47
C PHE A 206 3.27 6.55 9.38
N LEU A 207 4.29 5.74 9.14
CA LEU A 207 5.61 5.92 9.73
C LEU A 207 6.57 6.41 8.64
N TYR A 208 7.05 7.64 8.78
CA TYR A 208 8.09 8.22 7.95
C TYR A 208 9.44 8.12 8.65
N ARG A 209 10.41 7.48 8.02
CA ARG A 209 11.76 7.27 8.57
C ARG A 209 12.84 8.12 7.92
N GLY A 210 12.45 9.05 7.07
CA GLY A 210 13.38 9.94 6.33
C GLY A 210 13.96 11.10 7.16
N GLY A 211 13.72 11.12 8.46
CA GLY A 211 14.13 12.22 9.35
C GLY A 211 13.09 13.35 9.41
N PRO A 212 13.42 14.50 10.00
CA PRO A 212 12.51 15.64 10.09
C PRO A 212 12.11 16.16 8.70
N ILE A 213 10.83 16.43 8.50
CA ILE A 213 10.35 17.10 7.30
C ILE A 213 10.65 18.60 7.46
N GLY A 214 11.36 19.19 6.49
CA GLY A 214 11.61 20.63 6.46
C GLY A 214 10.30 21.40 6.26
N VAL A 215 10.05 22.42 7.09
CA VAL A 215 8.88 23.28 7.04
C VAL A 215 9.32 24.68 6.68
N THR A 216 8.79 25.25 5.61
CA THR A 216 9.08 26.63 5.17
C THR A 216 8.05 27.63 5.68
N ASP A 217 6.84 27.19 5.97
CA ASP A 217 5.78 27.99 6.57
C ASP A 217 5.20 27.27 7.80
N LEU A 218 5.60 27.73 8.98
CA LEU A 218 5.15 27.16 10.25
C LEU A 218 3.65 27.45 10.51
N ALA A 219 3.15 28.60 10.02
CA ALA A 219 1.77 28.99 10.22
C ALA A 219 0.83 28.09 9.40
N GLU A 220 1.20 27.74 8.19
CA GLU A 220 0.45 26.80 7.34
C GLU A 220 0.35 25.40 7.98
N VAL A 221 1.45 24.92 8.56
CA VAL A 221 1.49 23.60 9.21
C VAL A 221 0.73 23.60 10.54
N LEU A 222 0.77 24.70 11.28
CA LEU A 222 0.12 24.89 12.58
C LEU A 222 -1.18 25.70 12.46
N ASP A 223 -1.86 25.61 11.33
CA ASP A 223 -3.09 26.33 11.05
C ASP A 223 -4.09 26.19 12.20
N ARG A 224 -4.65 27.35 12.63
CA ARG A 224 -5.55 27.44 13.78
C ARG A 224 -6.90 26.78 13.54
N ASP A 225 -7.32 26.65 12.30
CA ASP A 225 -8.62 26.09 11.92
C ASP A 225 -8.59 24.56 11.82
N LYS A 226 -7.43 23.94 12.05
CA LYS A 226 -7.34 22.47 12.14
C LYS A 226 -7.92 21.96 13.45
N PRO A 227 -8.76 20.90 13.40
CA PRO A 227 -9.70 20.56 14.48
C PRO A 227 -9.10 19.91 15.74
N TYR A 228 -7.81 19.67 15.85
CA TYR A 228 -7.19 19.02 17.02
C TYR A 228 -6.56 19.99 17.99
N ARG A 229 -7.38 20.91 18.45
CA ARG A 229 -7.04 21.81 19.52
C ARG A 229 -7.97 21.66 20.69
#